data_154bcaf1fff3561d4ba3b6fee1f3d111
#
_entry.id   154bcaf1fff3561d4ba3b6fee1f3d111
#
_cell.length_a   1.000
_cell.length_b   1.000
_cell.length_c   1.000
_cell.angle_alpha   90.00
_cell.angle_beta   90.00
_cell.angle_gamma   90.00
#
_symmetry.space_group_name_H-M   'P 1'
#
loop_
_entity.id
_entity.type
_entity.pdbx_description
1 polymer ?
#
loop_
_entity_poly.entity_id
_entity_poly.type
_entity_poly.pdbx_seq_one_letter_code
_entity_poly.pdbx_strand_id
1 'polypeptide(L)'
;MEKVLRNKQKIFIRIAWVKDEKGKTVPEVSMNLDDFYNIGTSVTSKIVSFKKRFFKFLDEMKKLSKTKKRKKTSDYWKLSHAIIDFREKSEKEFYIINYTEAIDRICKGNGLSKSQVGLLNQFSDFFTKDEIIDEIPFTYYLEFTLKRNQLKEKNLLEKEKTRLLELGKKGKLPITKEYRKQLQDLINSSPWKSMEESE
;
A
#
# COMPACT_ATOMS: atom_id res chain seq x y z
N MET A 1 -24.15 29.48 -19.89
CA MET A 1 -23.64 28.16 -20.39
C MET A 1 -23.27 27.33 -19.20
N GLU A 2 -24.20 26.52 -18.72
CA GLU A 2 -23.96 25.57 -17.61
C GLU A 2 -23.04 24.46 -18.10
N LYS A 3 -21.86 24.35 -17.48
CA LYS A 3 -21.02 23.16 -17.61
C LYS A 3 -21.74 22.02 -16.89
N VAL A 4 -22.52 21.23 -17.61
CA VAL A 4 -23.00 19.94 -17.15
C VAL A 4 -21.74 19.10 -16.81
N LEU A 5 -21.36 19.06 -15.54
CA LEU A 5 -20.43 18.10 -15.00
C LEU A 5 -21.05 16.71 -15.23
N ARG A 6 -20.66 16.05 -16.32
CA ARG A 6 -20.97 14.63 -16.53
C ARG A 6 -20.30 13.87 -15.39
N ASN A 7 -21.05 13.61 -14.33
CA ASN A 7 -20.67 12.63 -13.32
C ASN A 7 -20.38 11.33 -14.07
N LYS A 8 -19.10 10.98 -14.21
CA LYS A 8 -18.70 9.69 -14.79
C LYS A 8 -19.20 8.62 -13.84
N GLN A 9 -20.33 8.01 -14.17
CA GLN A 9 -20.91 6.94 -13.39
C GLN A 9 -19.89 5.80 -13.32
N LYS A 10 -19.44 5.48 -12.09
CA LYS A 10 -18.47 4.39 -11.88
C LYS A 10 -19.17 3.06 -12.11
N ILE A 11 -18.44 2.12 -12.69
CA ILE A 11 -18.91 0.76 -12.91
C ILE A 11 -18.71 -0.03 -11.63
N PHE A 12 -19.76 -0.67 -11.12
CA PHE A 12 -19.69 -1.52 -9.93
C PHE A 12 -19.19 -2.90 -10.33
N ILE A 13 -18.12 -3.36 -9.66
CA ILE A 13 -17.56 -4.69 -9.86
C ILE A 13 -17.34 -5.39 -8.52
N ARG A 14 -17.37 -6.72 -8.55
CA ARG A 14 -17.08 -7.58 -7.41
C ARG A 14 -15.98 -8.57 -7.77
N ILE A 15 -15.06 -8.79 -6.85
CA ILE A 15 -14.06 -9.85 -6.95
C ILE A 15 -14.54 -11.01 -6.10
N ALA A 16 -14.98 -12.07 -6.76
CA ALA A 16 -15.43 -13.32 -6.12
C ALA A 16 -14.31 -14.37 -6.14
N TRP A 17 -14.46 -15.42 -5.35
CA TRP A 17 -13.55 -16.56 -5.30
C TRP A 17 -14.33 -17.82 -5.63
N VAL A 18 -14.06 -18.37 -6.80
CA VAL A 18 -14.76 -19.55 -7.33
C VAL A 18 -13.81 -20.73 -7.43
N LYS A 19 -14.36 -21.94 -7.47
CA LYS A 19 -13.57 -23.14 -7.78
C LYS A 19 -13.52 -23.31 -9.29
N ASP A 20 -12.31 -23.48 -9.83
CA ASP A 20 -12.13 -23.87 -11.23
C ASP A 20 -12.46 -25.36 -11.44
N GLU A 21 -12.40 -25.82 -12.69
CA GLU A 21 -12.68 -27.22 -13.07
C GLU A 21 -11.78 -28.23 -12.35
N LYS A 22 -10.65 -27.80 -11.82
CA LYS A 22 -9.71 -28.63 -11.05
C LYS A 22 -9.93 -28.51 -9.54
N GLY A 23 -11.00 -27.86 -9.10
CA GLY A 23 -11.34 -27.64 -7.69
C GLY A 23 -10.46 -26.60 -6.98
N LYS A 24 -9.59 -25.89 -7.71
CA LYS A 24 -8.72 -24.85 -7.15
C LYS A 24 -9.50 -23.53 -7.02
N THR A 25 -9.35 -22.87 -5.88
CA THR A 25 -9.96 -21.56 -5.66
C THR A 25 -9.20 -20.48 -6.46
N VAL A 26 -9.89 -19.83 -7.39
CA VAL A 26 -9.37 -18.75 -8.25
C VAL A 26 -10.25 -17.50 -8.10
N PRO A 27 -9.68 -16.31 -8.25
CA PRO A 27 -10.47 -15.09 -8.24
C PRO A 27 -11.19 -14.89 -9.58
N GLU A 28 -12.44 -14.50 -9.50
CA GLU A 28 -13.28 -14.12 -10.63
C GLU A 28 -13.74 -12.67 -10.46
N VAL A 29 -13.75 -11.92 -11.57
CA VAL A 29 -14.30 -10.57 -11.60
C VAL A 29 -15.68 -10.62 -12.22
N SER A 30 -16.68 -10.28 -11.43
CA SER A 30 -18.09 -10.17 -11.86
C SER A 30 -18.58 -8.73 -11.76
N MET A 31 -19.62 -8.41 -12.52
CA MET A 31 -20.34 -7.15 -12.43
C MET A 31 -21.69 -7.38 -11.74
N ASN A 32 -22.24 -6.32 -11.15
CA ASN A 32 -23.62 -6.36 -10.69
C ASN A 32 -24.54 -6.25 -11.91
N LEU A 33 -25.41 -7.23 -12.10
CA LEU A 33 -26.29 -7.34 -13.27
C LEU A 33 -27.36 -6.22 -13.33
N ASP A 34 -27.67 -5.60 -12.19
CA ASP A 34 -28.68 -4.54 -12.11
C ASP A 34 -28.25 -3.25 -12.82
N ASP A 35 -26.95 -3.08 -13.12
CA ASP A 35 -26.41 -1.95 -13.88
C ASP A 35 -26.46 -2.18 -15.41
N PHE A 36 -26.98 -3.32 -15.87
CA PHE A 36 -26.87 -3.78 -17.27
C PHE A 36 -27.80 -3.09 -18.29
N TYR A 37 -28.82 -2.40 -17.85
CA TYR A 37 -29.86 -1.86 -18.79
C TYR A 37 -29.37 -0.76 -19.74
N ASN A 38 -28.10 -0.27 -19.59
CA ASN A 38 -27.53 0.76 -20.49
C ASN A 38 -26.06 0.48 -20.87
N ILE A 39 -25.66 -0.77 -21.02
CA ILE A 39 -24.24 -1.10 -21.26
C ILE A 39 -23.93 -1.05 -22.76
N GLY A 40 -23.33 0.06 -23.19
CA GLY A 40 -22.70 0.15 -24.50
C GLY A 40 -21.36 -0.63 -24.55
N THR A 41 -20.87 -0.89 -25.77
CA THR A 41 -19.59 -1.58 -26.05
C THR A 41 -18.40 -1.02 -25.28
N SER A 42 -18.45 0.23 -24.83
CA SER A 42 -17.39 0.88 -24.05
C SER A 42 -17.22 0.28 -22.64
N VAL A 43 -18.29 -0.27 -22.03
CA VAL A 43 -18.24 -0.88 -20.68
C VAL A 43 -17.55 -2.23 -20.74
N THR A 44 -17.85 -3.03 -21.75
CA THR A 44 -17.20 -4.33 -21.96
C THR A 44 -15.68 -4.19 -22.09
N SER A 45 -15.21 -3.21 -22.88
CA SER A 45 -13.78 -2.94 -23.05
C SER A 45 -13.10 -2.51 -21.74
N LYS A 46 -13.78 -1.70 -20.91
CA LYS A 46 -13.28 -1.30 -19.59
C LYS A 46 -13.12 -2.49 -18.65
N ILE A 47 -14.10 -3.43 -18.64
CA ILE A 47 -14.04 -4.63 -17.81
C ILE A 47 -12.90 -5.54 -18.24
N VAL A 48 -12.70 -5.73 -19.55
CA VAL A 48 -11.55 -6.47 -20.07
C VAL A 48 -10.24 -5.83 -19.62
N SER A 49 -10.15 -4.51 -19.68
CA SER A 49 -8.99 -3.74 -19.20
C SER A 49 -8.77 -3.92 -17.69
N PHE A 50 -9.86 -3.87 -16.90
CA PHE A 50 -9.78 -4.13 -15.45
C PHE A 50 -9.30 -5.55 -15.16
N LYS A 51 -9.87 -6.57 -15.81
CA LYS A 51 -9.44 -7.97 -15.65
C LYS A 51 -7.95 -8.13 -15.94
N LYS A 52 -7.43 -7.54 -17.04
CA LYS A 52 -6.00 -7.55 -17.37
C LYS A 52 -5.15 -6.93 -16.26
N ARG A 53 -5.54 -5.75 -15.73
CA ARG A 53 -4.83 -5.09 -14.61
C ARG A 53 -4.85 -5.94 -13.35
N PHE A 54 -5.99 -6.53 -13.04
CA PHE A 54 -6.16 -7.37 -11.86
C PHE A 54 -5.29 -8.63 -11.93
N PHE A 55 -5.27 -9.34 -13.05
CA PHE A 55 -4.42 -10.52 -13.19
C PHE A 55 -2.93 -10.16 -13.20
N LYS A 56 -2.55 -9.03 -13.81
CA LYS A 56 -1.18 -8.50 -13.71
C LYS A 56 -0.79 -8.25 -12.26
N PHE A 57 -1.64 -7.58 -11.51
CA PHE A 57 -1.43 -7.36 -10.07
C PHE A 57 -1.26 -8.67 -9.30
N LEU A 58 -2.11 -9.68 -9.54
CA LEU A 58 -1.97 -11.00 -8.91
C LEU A 58 -0.62 -11.66 -9.22
N ASP A 59 -0.15 -11.57 -10.45
CA ASP A 59 1.13 -12.15 -10.85
C ASP A 59 2.32 -11.42 -10.22
N GLU A 60 2.25 -10.09 -10.09
CA GLU A 60 3.25 -9.30 -9.37
C GLU A 60 3.28 -9.70 -7.89
N MET A 61 2.13 -9.80 -7.24
CA MET A 61 2.01 -10.27 -5.85
C MET A 61 2.62 -11.65 -5.65
N LYS A 62 2.35 -12.59 -6.55
CA LYS A 62 2.91 -13.94 -6.52
C LYS A 62 4.43 -13.95 -6.69
N LYS A 63 4.98 -13.14 -7.63
CA LYS A 63 6.42 -13.03 -7.85
C LYS A 63 7.13 -12.51 -6.60
N LEU A 64 6.61 -11.43 -6.01
CA LEU A 64 7.19 -10.81 -4.83
C LEU A 64 7.05 -11.67 -3.56
N SER A 65 6.02 -12.53 -3.49
CA SER A 65 5.80 -13.41 -2.33
C SER A 65 6.64 -14.69 -2.36
N LYS A 66 6.94 -15.22 -3.56
CA LYS A 66 7.62 -16.51 -3.75
C LYS A 66 9.13 -16.50 -3.54
N THR A 67 9.74 -15.35 -3.29
CA THR A 67 11.17 -15.29 -2.99
C THR A 67 11.47 -16.04 -1.70
N LYS A 68 12.07 -17.24 -1.80
CA LYS A 68 12.54 -18.07 -0.66
C LYS A 68 13.68 -17.41 0.11
N LYS A 69 14.34 -16.40 -0.46
CA LYS A 69 15.38 -15.58 0.19
C LYS A 69 14.73 -14.50 1.05
N ARG A 70 15.45 -14.04 2.09
CA ARG A 70 15.05 -12.88 2.89
C ARG A 70 14.75 -11.71 1.95
N LYS A 71 13.51 -11.21 2.01
CA LYS A 71 13.07 -10.09 1.18
C LYS A 71 13.92 -8.86 1.50
N LYS A 72 14.33 -8.16 0.46
CA LYS A 72 14.98 -6.86 0.57
C LYS A 72 13.94 -5.78 0.87
N THR A 73 14.37 -4.65 1.38
CA THR A 73 13.48 -3.52 1.66
C THR A 73 12.81 -3.00 0.39
N SER A 74 13.53 -2.99 -0.73
CA SER A 74 13.00 -2.65 -2.04
C SER A 74 11.87 -3.59 -2.52
N ASP A 75 11.86 -4.85 -2.10
CA ASP A 75 10.77 -5.78 -2.45
C ASP A 75 9.48 -5.43 -1.68
N TYR A 76 9.59 -5.01 -0.43
CA TYR A 76 8.44 -4.52 0.35
C TYR A 76 7.88 -3.22 -0.24
N TRP A 77 8.75 -2.31 -0.70
CA TRP A 77 8.34 -1.09 -1.36
C TRP A 77 7.58 -1.37 -2.67
N LYS A 78 8.12 -2.26 -3.54
CA LYS A 78 7.44 -2.70 -4.77
C LYS A 78 6.09 -3.34 -4.49
N LEU A 79 6.00 -4.17 -3.44
CA LEU A 79 4.77 -4.82 -3.02
C LEU A 79 3.70 -3.81 -2.62
N SER A 80 4.07 -2.81 -1.82
CA SER A 80 3.19 -1.72 -1.43
C SER A 80 2.70 -0.93 -2.64
N HIS A 81 3.61 -0.52 -3.52
CA HIS A 81 3.25 0.22 -4.72
C HIS A 81 2.35 -0.59 -5.67
N ALA A 82 2.53 -1.90 -5.77
CA ALA A 82 1.62 -2.74 -6.55
C ALA A 82 0.18 -2.68 -6.01
N ILE A 83 0.01 -2.66 -4.69
CA ILE A 83 -1.31 -2.55 -4.04
C ILE A 83 -1.93 -1.18 -4.27
N ILE A 84 -1.16 -0.11 -4.03
CA ILE A 84 -1.62 1.28 -4.19
C ILE A 84 -1.96 1.56 -5.66
N ASP A 85 -1.06 1.23 -6.57
CA ASP A 85 -1.23 1.46 -8.02
C ASP A 85 -2.46 0.72 -8.58
N PHE A 86 -2.68 -0.52 -8.12
CA PHE A 86 -3.88 -1.26 -8.49
C PHE A 86 -5.15 -0.55 -7.97
N ARG A 87 -5.13 -0.09 -6.71
CA ARG A 87 -6.24 0.65 -6.11
C ARG A 87 -6.53 1.94 -6.88
N GLU A 88 -5.56 2.83 -6.99
CA GLU A 88 -5.75 4.15 -7.61
C GLU A 88 -6.22 4.07 -9.06
N LYS A 89 -5.62 3.17 -9.85
CA LYS A 89 -6.01 2.96 -11.24
C LYS A 89 -7.41 2.36 -11.38
N SER A 90 -7.80 1.54 -10.40
CA SER A 90 -9.12 0.92 -10.41
C SER A 90 -10.21 1.89 -9.96
N GLU A 91 -9.99 2.67 -8.89
CA GLU A 91 -10.97 3.60 -8.33
C GLU A 91 -11.34 4.78 -9.27
N LYS A 92 -10.50 5.04 -10.28
CA LYS A 92 -10.81 6.07 -11.30
C LYS A 92 -12.02 5.72 -12.17
N GLU A 93 -12.22 4.45 -12.45
CA GLU A 93 -13.23 3.96 -13.41
C GLU A 93 -14.26 3.05 -12.76
N PHE A 94 -13.90 2.41 -11.63
CA PHE A 94 -14.68 1.36 -11.00
C PHE A 94 -14.93 1.64 -9.52
N TYR A 95 -16.02 1.08 -9.01
CA TYR A 95 -16.24 0.90 -7.59
C TYR A 95 -16.17 -0.59 -7.27
N ILE A 96 -15.14 -1.02 -6.55
CA ILE A 96 -14.96 -2.42 -6.17
C ILE A 96 -15.68 -2.64 -4.84
N ILE A 97 -16.81 -3.32 -4.87
CA ILE A 97 -17.73 -3.50 -3.73
C ILE A 97 -17.02 -4.12 -2.52
N ASN A 98 -16.15 -5.08 -2.77
CA ASN A 98 -15.43 -5.83 -1.72
C ASN A 98 -13.91 -5.66 -1.81
N TYR A 99 -13.43 -4.45 -2.12
CA TYR A 99 -12.01 -4.19 -2.34
C TYR A 99 -11.12 -4.67 -1.19
N THR A 100 -11.45 -4.24 0.03
CA THR A 100 -10.65 -4.57 1.22
C THR A 100 -10.56 -6.07 1.45
N GLU A 101 -11.71 -6.78 1.35
CA GLU A 101 -11.75 -8.24 1.51
C GLU A 101 -10.93 -8.96 0.43
N ALA A 102 -11.05 -8.50 -0.82
CA ALA A 102 -10.31 -9.07 -1.94
C ALA A 102 -8.80 -8.89 -1.77
N ILE A 103 -8.35 -7.69 -1.41
CA ILE A 103 -6.93 -7.41 -1.17
C ILE A 103 -6.41 -8.20 0.03
N ASP A 104 -7.14 -8.23 1.15
CA ASP A 104 -6.77 -9.02 2.33
C ASP A 104 -6.57 -10.50 1.98
N ARG A 105 -7.49 -11.07 1.19
CA ARG A 105 -7.40 -12.47 0.77
C ARG A 105 -6.23 -12.74 -0.15
N ILE A 106 -5.95 -11.84 -1.11
CA ILE A 106 -4.78 -11.91 -1.99
C ILE A 106 -3.50 -11.85 -1.16
N CYS A 107 -3.41 -10.89 -0.25
CA CYS A 107 -2.25 -10.68 0.60
C CYS A 107 -2.02 -11.88 1.54
N LYS A 108 -3.07 -12.41 2.17
CA LYS A 108 -3.01 -13.61 3.00
C LYS A 108 -2.54 -14.82 2.21
N GLY A 109 -3.05 -15.03 0.99
CA GLY A 109 -2.59 -16.09 0.09
C GLY A 109 -1.11 -15.95 -0.33
N ASN A 110 -0.53 -14.76 -0.15
CA ASN A 110 0.88 -14.45 -0.38
C ASN A 110 1.69 -14.29 0.93
N GLY A 111 1.15 -14.75 2.06
CA GLY A 111 1.84 -14.75 3.35
C GLY A 111 1.92 -13.39 4.05
N LEU A 112 1.04 -12.44 3.71
CA LEU A 112 0.94 -11.14 4.34
C LEU A 112 -0.33 -11.05 5.21
N SER A 113 -0.20 -10.54 6.44
CA SER A 113 -1.35 -10.23 7.28
C SER A 113 -1.97 -8.87 6.91
N LYS A 114 -3.23 -8.65 7.32
CA LYS A 114 -3.93 -7.37 7.12
C LYS A 114 -3.18 -6.18 7.73
N SER A 115 -2.64 -6.36 8.93
CA SER A 115 -1.83 -5.34 9.60
C SER A 115 -0.56 -5.00 8.82
N GLN A 116 0.11 -6.02 8.25
CA GLN A 116 1.28 -5.80 7.40
C GLN A 116 0.94 -5.02 6.13
N VAL A 117 -0.22 -5.25 5.52
CA VAL A 117 -0.67 -4.48 4.34
C VAL A 117 -0.88 -3.01 4.70
N GLY A 118 -1.53 -2.72 5.83
CA GLY A 118 -1.69 -1.35 6.30
C GLY A 118 -0.36 -0.63 6.56
N LEU A 119 0.61 -1.34 7.15
CA LEU A 119 1.96 -0.81 7.38
C LEU A 119 2.74 -0.61 6.08
N LEU A 120 2.61 -1.53 5.12
CA LEU A 120 3.24 -1.40 3.80
C LEU A 120 2.75 -0.15 3.08
N ASN A 121 1.44 0.09 3.07
CA ASN A 121 0.87 1.28 2.42
C ASN A 121 1.42 2.56 3.05
N GLN A 122 1.41 2.64 4.39
CA GLN A 122 1.98 3.78 5.11
C GLN A 122 3.47 3.99 4.84
N PHE A 123 4.24 2.90 4.72
CA PHE A 123 5.66 2.94 4.41
C PHE A 123 5.93 3.56 3.03
N SER A 124 5.20 3.13 2.00
CA SER A 124 5.41 3.65 0.64
C SER A 124 4.84 5.05 0.41
N ASP A 125 3.85 5.47 1.21
CA ASP A 125 3.37 6.85 1.21
C ASP A 125 4.44 7.81 1.79
N PHE A 126 5.32 7.26 2.63
CA PHE A 126 6.27 8.05 3.40
C PHE A 126 7.68 8.06 2.84
N PHE A 127 8.14 6.95 2.25
CA PHE A 127 9.45 6.82 1.66
C PHE A 127 9.37 6.73 0.14
N THR A 128 10.10 7.60 -0.55
CA THR A 128 10.24 7.53 -2.01
C THR A 128 11.16 6.37 -2.40
N LYS A 129 11.12 5.99 -3.68
CA LYS A 129 11.97 4.91 -4.19
C LYS A 129 13.45 5.13 -3.94
N ASP A 130 13.91 6.37 -4.06
CA ASP A 130 15.32 6.74 -3.92
C ASP A 130 15.80 6.77 -2.45
N GLU A 131 14.87 6.77 -1.51
CA GLU A 131 15.11 6.64 -0.09
C GLU A 131 15.14 5.19 0.40
N ILE A 132 14.85 4.23 -0.49
CA ILE A 132 14.87 2.81 -0.16
C ILE A 132 16.28 2.26 -0.34
N ILE A 133 16.90 1.91 0.79
CA ILE A 133 18.24 1.36 0.89
C ILE A 133 18.12 -0.10 1.34
N ASP A 134 18.55 -1.05 0.52
CA ASP A 134 18.38 -2.49 0.81
C ASP A 134 19.23 -2.98 1.99
N GLU A 135 20.30 -2.25 2.33
CA GLU A 135 21.16 -2.46 3.51
C GLU A 135 20.43 -2.13 4.81
N ILE A 136 19.41 -1.27 4.76
CA ILE A 136 18.55 -0.98 5.90
C ILE A 136 17.42 -2.03 5.95
N PRO A 137 17.39 -2.92 6.96
CA PRO A 137 16.30 -3.87 7.11
C PRO A 137 14.93 -3.19 7.19
N PHE A 138 13.92 -3.76 6.54
CA PHE A 138 12.56 -3.21 6.50
C PHE A 138 11.98 -2.86 7.88
N THR A 139 12.40 -3.58 8.93
CA THR A 139 11.96 -3.34 10.31
C THR A 139 12.28 -1.93 10.81
N TYR A 140 13.38 -1.30 10.36
CA TYR A 140 13.71 0.07 10.78
C TYR A 140 12.78 1.08 10.14
N TYR A 141 12.46 0.90 8.87
CA TYR A 141 11.46 1.72 8.18
C TYR A 141 10.08 1.60 8.83
N LEU A 142 9.71 0.38 9.29
CA LEU A 142 8.45 0.17 10.01
C LEU A 142 8.44 0.89 11.36
N GLU A 143 9.49 0.77 12.16
CA GLU A 143 9.59 1.45 13.46
C GLU A 143 9.48 2.96 13.30
N PHE A 144 10.15 3.53 12.30
CA PHE A 144 10.05 4.93 11.95
C PHE A 144 8.62 5.30 11.54
N THR A 145 8.01 4.54 10.62
CA THR A 145 6.65 4.79 10.11
C THR A 145 5.61 4.75 11.23
N LEU A 146 5.75 3.83 12.19
CA LEU A 146 4.88 3.74 13.36
C LEU A 146 4.96 4.97 14.26
N LYS A 147 6.11 5.65 14.31
CA LYS A 147 6.34 6.84 15.14
C LYS A 147 6.20 8.17 14.39
N ARG A 148 5.91 8.15 13.08
CA ARG A 148 5.92 9.34 12.22
C ARG A 148 5.04 10.49 12.73
N ASN A 149 3.84 10.21 13.24
CA ASN A 149 2.94 11.26 13.72
C ASN A 149 3.54 11.95 14.95
N GLN A 150 4.04 11.18 15.91
CA GLN A 150 4.70 11.71 17.10
C GLN A 150 5.97 12.50 16.75
N LEU A 151 6.75 12.03 15.78
CA LEU A 151 7.93 12.75 15.28
C LEU A 151 7.53 14.06 14.57
N LYS A 152 6.42 14.04 13.81
CA LYS A 152 5.89 15.23 13.13
C LYS A 152 5.45 16.29 14.12
N GLU A 153 4.68 15.91 15.15
CA GLU A 153 4.23 16.81 16.23
C GLU A 153 5.39 17.47 16.97
N LYS A 154 6.53 16.79 17.04
CA LYS A 154 7.76 17.30 17.68
C LYS A 154 8.71 18.01 16.69
N ASN A 155 8.33 18.19 15.43
CA ASN A 155 9.20 18.72 14.36
C ASN A 155 10.53 17.96 14.18
N LEU A 156 10.54 16.66 14.46
CA LEU A 156 11.73 15.80 14.40
C LEU A 156 11.74 14.87 13.17
N LEU A 157 10.65 14.88 12.39
CA LEU A 157 10.39 13.90 11.36
C LEU A 157 11.50 13.83 10.31
N GLU A 158 11.81 14.95 9.66
CA GLU A 158 12.82 15.01 8.59
C GLU A 158 14.23 14.79 9.12
N LYS A 159 14.54 15.33 10.31
CA LYS A 159 15.83 15.13 10.96
C LYS A 159 16.09 13.64 11.24
N GLU A 160 15.10 12.95 11.78
CA GLU A 160 15.25 11.53 12.11
C GLU A 160 15.21 10.64 10.86
N LYS A 161 14.44 11.00 9.85
CA LYS A 161 14.44 10.34 8.54
C LYS A 161 15.83 10.39 7.92
N THR A 162 16.43 11.58 7.87
CA THR A 162 17.80 11.79 7.37
C THR A 162 18.81 10.97 8.18
N ARG A 163 18.71 10.99 9.51
CA ARG A 163 19.58 10.19 10.40
C ARG A 163 19.50 8.71 10.11
N LEU A 164 18.29 8.15 9.95
CA LEU A 164 18.09 6.72 9.62
C LEU A 164 18.80 6.36 8.32
N LEU A 165 18.59 7.17 7.27
CA LEU A 165 19.17 6.92 5.94
C LEU A 165 20.69 7.02 5.96
N GLU A 166 21.25 8.00 6.68
CA GLU A 166 22.70 8.14 6.82
C GLU A 166 23.33 6.99 7.61
N LEU A 167 22.74 6.58 8.73
CA LEU A 167 23.21 5.44 9.50
C LEU A 167 23.18 4.16 8.68
N GLY A 168 22.12 3.98 7.87
CA GLY A 168 22.01 2.85 6.96
C GLY A 168 23.10 2.83 5.90
N LYS A 169 23.34 3.95 5.23
CA LYS A 169 24.43 4.10 4.24
C LYS A 169 25.82 3.81 4.82
N LYS A 170 26.02 4.17 6.07
CA LYS A 170 27.29 3.95 6.79
C LYS A 170 27.40 2.54 7.42
N GLY A 171 26.36 1.71 7.35
CA GLY A 171 26.32 0.41 8.02
C GLY A 171 26.37 0.49 9.55
N LYS A 172 25.97 1.63 10.14
CA LYS A 172 26.07 1.93 11.58
C LYS A 172 24.71 1.91 12.29
N LEU A 173 23.74 1.15 11.77
CA LEU A 173 22.44 1.02 12.41
C LEU A 173 22.59 0.29 13.77
N PRO A 174 22.02 0.84 14.86
CA PRO A 174 21.94 0.12 16.13
C PRO A 174 21.03 -1.09 15.97
N ILE A 175 21.02 -2.04 16.90
CA ILE A 175 20.05 -3.15 16.85
C ILE A 175 18.62 -2.60 16.93
N THR A 176 17.66 -3.27 16.30
CA THR A 176 16.27 -2.78 16.16
C THR A 176 15.63 -2.39 17.50
N LYS A 177 15.90 -3.15 18.57
CA LYS A 177 15.39 -2.85 19.92
C LYS A 177 15.93 -1.52 20.45
N GLU A 178 17.21 -1.28 20.23
CA GLU A 178 17.87 -0.03 20.64
C GLU A 178 17.39 1.14 19.80
N TYR A 179 17.27 0.98 18.48
CA TYR A 179 16.72 2.00 17.61
C TYR A 179 15.30 2.41 18.04
N ARG A 180 14.43 1.45 18.34
CA ARG A 180 13.09 1.72 18.87
C ARG A 180 13.12 2.52 20.17
N LYS A 181 14.04 2.17 21.08
CA LYS A 181 14.25 2.91 22.34
C LYS A 181 14.72 4.34 22.06
N GLN A 182 15.71 4.52 21.21
CA GLN A 182 16.22 5.84 20.82
C GLN A 182 15.13 6.74 20.23
N LEU A 183 14.25 6.20 19.35
CA LEU A 183 13.10 6.92 18.82
C LEU A 183 12.13 7.34 19.94
N GLN A 184 11.85 6.45 20.89
CA GLN A 184 10.94 6.76 21.99
C GLN A 184 11.54 7.80 22.94
N ASP A 185 12.81 7.69 23.28
CA ASP A 185 13.52 8.64 24.13
C ASP A 185 13.57 10.03 23.47
N LEU A 186 13.84 10.08 22.17
CA LEU A 186 13.83 11.32 21.38
C LEU A 186 12.44 12.00 21.40
N ILE A 187 11.37 11.25 21.23
CA ILE A 187 10.01 11.75 21.27
C ILE A 187 9.68 12.30 22.67
N ASN A 188 10.09 11.58 23.71
CA ASN A 188 9.77 11.95 25.10
C ASN A 188 10.60 13.14 25.59
N SER A 189 11.85 13.30 25.14
CA SER A 189 12.75 14.38 25.56
C SER A 189 12.51 15.70 24.84
N SER A 190 11.81 15.70 23.71
CA SER A 190 11.53 16.91 22.94
C SER A 190 10.33 17.67 23.56
N PRO A 191 10.47 18.97 23.91
CA PRO A 191 9.36 19.75 24.45
C PRO A 191 8.21 19.83 23.43
N TRP A 192 6.98 19.76 23.91
CA TRP A 192 5.79 20.06 23.10
C TRP A 192 5.80 21.53 22.71
N LYS A 193 5.91 21.83 21.44
CA LYS A 193 5.50 23.15 20.95
C LYS A 193 3.98 23.12 20.86
N SER A 194 3.31 23.75 21.84
CA SER A 194 1.90 24.11 21.70
C SER A 194 1.76 24.93 20.41
N MET A 195 0.79 24.59 19.57
CA MET A 195 0.43 25.37 18.37
C MET A 195 -0.37 26.63 18.76
N GLU A 196 0.03 27.31 19.83
CA GLU A 196 -0.47 28.61 20.25
C GLU A 196 0.70 29.59 20.12
N GLU A 197 0.81 30.20 18.96
CA GLU A 197 1.37 31.52 18.69
C GLU A 197 1.50 31.69 17.17
N SER A 198 0.37 32.01 16.55
CA SER A 198 0.34 32.79 15.32
C SER A 198 -1.03 33.49 15.30
N GLU A 199 -1.12 34.58 16.06
CA GLU A 199 -1.99 35.69 15.72
C GLU A 199 -1.34 36.57 14.64
#